data_65a07f1670ff90558f99f28ae774f717
#
_entry.id   65a07f1670ff90558f99f28ae774f717
#
_cell.length_a   1.000
_cell.length_b   1.000
_cell.length_c   1.000
_cell.angle_alpha   90.00
_cell.angle_beta   90.00
_cell.angle_gamma   90.00
#
_symmetry.space_group_name_H-M   'P 1'
#
loop_
_entity.id
_entity.type
_entity.pdbx_description
1 polymer ?
#
loop_
_entity_poly.entity_id
_entity_poly.type
_entity_poly.pdbx_seq_one_letter_code
_entity_poly.pdbx_strand_id
1 'polypeptide(L)'
;HKNNQDLENIKKQTIKTYKDIGFKITMEIGMTKCNFLDITLDLANNCYMPYRKENSSIRYISSDSNHPKIIKKNLPKMIEKRLNRLSTDLRTFDNAKHSYQIALLQSNFKHKLEYENKTNPVDKKKRKRTRRIMYFNPPYCQSVKTYIGGKFLDLIDKHFKTESMK
;
A
#
# COMPACT_ATOMS: atom_id res chain seq x y z
N HIS A 1 1.56 -33.36 -5.30
CA HIS A 1 2.93 -33.06 -4.89
C HIS A 1 3.82 -33.09 -6.13
N LYS A 2 4.30 -31.92 -6.62
CA LYS A 2 5.35 -31.91 -7.65
C LYS A 2 6.63 -32.44 -7.03
N ASN A 3 7.28 -33.37 -7.72
CA ASN A 3 8.51 -34.00 -7.26
C ASN A 3 9.59 -32.91 -7.12
N ASN A 4 10.49 -33.01 -6.13
CA ASN A 4 11.57 -32.03 -5.92
C ASN A 4 12.42 -31.85 -7.19
N GLN A 5 12.53 -32.90 -8.01
CA GLN A 5 13.26 -32.88 -9.28
C GLN A 5 12.58 -31.98 -10.34
N ASP A 6 11.24 -31.96 -10.36
CA ASP A 6 10.49 -31.07 -11.26
C ASP A 6 10.65 -29.59 -10.88
N LEU A 7 10.68 -29.30 -9.58
CA LEU A 7 10.89 -27.94 -9.06
C LEU A 7 12.29 -27.42 -9.40
N GLU A 8 13.32 -28.26 -9.26
CA GLU A 8 14.70 -27.88 -9.63
C GLU A 8 14.84 -27.65 -11.13
N ASN A 9 14.16 -28.44 -11.98
CA ASN A 9 14.15 -28.26 -13.42
C ASN A 9 13.47 -26.93 -13.79
N ILE A 10 12.33 -26.61 -13.19
CA ILE A 10 11.63 -25.34 -13.38
C ILE A 10 12.53 -24.17 -12.98
N LYS A 11 13.22 -24.25 -11.83
CA LYS A 11 14.16 -23.23 -11.36
C LYS A 11 15.27 -23.00 -12.39
N LYS A 12 15.94 -24.05 -12.85
CA LYS A 12 17.02 -23.95 -13.85
C LYS A 12 16.54 -23.32 -15.16
N GLN A 13 15.38 -23.76 -15.64
CA GLN A 13 14.79 -23.22 -16.87
C GLN A 13 14.41 -21.75 -16.72
N THR A 14 13.81 -21.36 -15.61
CA THR A 14 13.45 -19.97 -15.33
C THR A 14 14.69 -19.08 -15.27
N ILE A 15 15.73 -19.48 -14.50
CA ILE A 15 16.97 -18.72 -14.41
C ILE A 15 17.63 -18.56 -15.79
N LYS A 16 17.64 -19.63 -16.61
CA LYS A 16 18.17 -19.57 -17.96
C LYS A 16 17.42 -18.56 -18.83
N THR A 17 16.08 -18.62 -18.86
CA THR A 17 15.24 -17.68 -19.62
C THR A 17 15.54 -16.23 -19.26
N TYR A 18 15.64 -15.91 -17.98
CA TYR A 18 15.96 -14.54 -17.55
C TYR A 18 17.39 -14.14 -17.92
N LYS A 19 18.35 -15.07 -17.85
CA LYS A 19 19.74 -14.85 -18.24
C LYS A 19 19.85 -14.54 -19.75
N ASP A 20 19.10 -15.24 -20.58
CA ASP A 20 19.09 -15.08 -22.04
C ASP A 20 18.59 -13.68 -22.47
N ILE A 21 17.77 -13.02 -21.65
CA ILE A 21 17.31 -11.65 -21.86
C ILE A 21 18.10 -10.60 -21.04
N GLY A 22 19.26 -11.00 -20.47
CA GLY A 22 20.20 -10.09 -19.80
C GLY A 22 19.94 -9.83 -18.32
N PHE A 23 19.00 -10.56 -17.67
CA PHE A 23 18.74 -10.41 -16.25
C PHE A 23 19.41 -11.51 -15.41
N LYS A 24 20.02 -11.10 -14.29
CA LYS A 24 20.51 -12.02 -13.28
C LYS A 24 19.47 -12.10 -12.14
N ILE A 25 18.85 -13.26 -11.98
CA ILE A 25 17.87 -13.51 -10.93
C ILE A 25 18.37 -14.58 -9.96
N THR A 26 17.89 -14.50 -8.71
CA THR A 26 18.02 -15.57 -7.70
C THR A 26 16.63 -16.14 -7.46
N MET A 27 16.49 -17.45 -7.41
CA MET A 27 15.24 -18.14 -7.21
C MET A 27 15.35 -19.18 -6.11
N GLU A 28 14.48 -19.07 -5.13
CA GLU A 28 14.30 -20.07 -4.07
C GLU A 28 13.04 -20.88 -4.35
N ILE A 29 13.08 -22.18 -4.03
CA ILE A 29 11.97 -23.09 -4.28
C ILE A 29 11.68 -23.93 -3.04
N GLY A 30 10.48 -24.54 -2.99
CA GLY A 30 10.08 -25.41 -1.89
C GLY A 30 9.78 -24.69 -0.57
N MET A 31 9.69 -23.36 -0.59
CA MET A 31 9.37 -22.58 0.60
C MET A 31 7.88 -22.71 0.96
N THR A 32 7.62 -22.97 2.24
CA THR A 32 6.26 -22.94 2.81
C THR A 32 5.88 -21.53 3.29
N LYS A 33 6.89 -20.68 3.53
CA LYS A 33 6.71 -19.26 3.90
C LYS A 33 7.54 -18.37 3.00
N CYS A 34 6.95 -17.29 2.50
CA CYS A 34 7.69 -16.30 1.73
C CYS A 34 7.22 -14.88 2.05
N ASN A 35 8.15 -13.95 2.00
CA ASN A 35 7.87 -12.52 2.17
C ASN A 35 7.69 -11.88 0.80
N PHE A 36 6.57 -11.22 0.60
CA PHE A 36 6.28 -10.48 -0.62
C PHE A 36 5.75 -9.09 -0.29
N LEU A 37 6.53 -8.06 -0.62
CA LEU A 37 6.21 -6.67 -0.30
C LEU A 37 5.90 -6.49 1.20
N ASP A 38 4.64 -6.22 1.53
CA ASP A 38 4.16 -5.90 2.88
C ASP A 38 3.56 -7.12 3.61
N ILE A 39 3.62 -8.31 3.01
CA ILE A 39 3.01 -9.52 3.58
C ILE A 39 4.00 -10.68 3.65
N THR A 40 3.83 -11.51 4.68
CA THR A 40 4.36 -12.87 4.74
C THR A 40 3.23 -13.82 4.38
N LEU A 41 3.43 -14.62 3.33
CA LEU A 41 2.55 -15.73 2.96
C LEU A 41 2.99 -16.98 3.70
N ASP A 42 2.08 -17.65 4.39
CA ASP A 42 2.30 -18.93 5.06
C ASP A 42 1.39 -19.97 4.40
N LEU A 43 1.96 -20.73 3.47
CA LEU A 43 1.24 -21.74 2.70
C LEU A 43 0.88 -22.98 3.55
N ALA A 44 1.66 -23.26 4.60
CA ALA A 44 1.37 -24.38 5.48
C ALA A 44 0.09 -24.14 6.29
N ASN A 45 -0.13 -22.90 6.74
CA ASN A 45 -1.29 -22.51 7.53
C ASN A 45 -2.38 -21.81 6.68
N ASN A 46 -2.18 -21.72 5.37
CA ASN A 46 -3.07 -21.02 4.45
C ASN A 46 -3.47 -19.62 4.93
N CYS A 47 -2.49 -18.86 5.42
CA CYS A 47 -2.71 -17.52 5.94
C CYS A 47 -1.64 -16.54 5.44
N TYR A 48 -1.94 -15.26 5.55
CA TYR A 48 -0.99 -14.18 5.34
C TYR A 48 -1.07 -13.18 6.48
N MET A 49 0.07 -12.55 6.75
CA MET A 49 0.21 -11.59 7.84
C MET A 49 1.09 -10.41 7.41
N PRO A 50 0.99 -9.26 8.08
CA PRO A 50 1.87 -8.13 7.81
C PRO A 50 3.34 -8.50 7.94
N TYR A 51 4.12 -8.25 6.89
CA TYR A 51 5.57 -8.41 6.92
C TYR A 51 6.26 -7.10 7.30
N ARG A 52 7.26 -7.21 8.11
CA ARG A 52 8.18 -6.13 8.41
C ARG A 52 9.61 -6.63 8.26
N LYS A 53 10.41 -5.82 7.57
CA LYS A 53 11.85 -6.06 7.51
C LYS A 53 12.45 -5.94 8.91
N GLU A 54 13.34 -6.85 9.28
CA GLU A 54 14.09 -6.77 10.52
C GLU A 54 14.77 -5.41 10.64
N ASN A 55 14.83 -4.87 11.85
CA ASN A 55 15.39 -3.54 12.16
C ASN A 55 14.67 -2.34 11.51
N SER A 56 13.49 -2.52 10.92
CA SER A 56 12.68 -1.41 10.44
C SER A 56 11.76 -0.89 11.54
N SER A 57 11.78 0.43 11.79
CA SER A 57 10.80 1.09 12.66
C SER A 57 9.63 1.63 11.85
N ILE A 58 8.40 1.41 12.33
CA ILE A 58 7.22 2.07 11.73
C ILE A 58 7.23 3.52 12.21
N ARG A 59 7.18 4.46 11.26
CA ARG A 59 7.09 5.88 11.55
C ARG A 59 5.95 6.50 10.76
N TYR A 60 5.15 7.30 11.43
CA TYR A 60 4.08 8.08 10.82
C TYR A 60 4.35 9.57 10.99
N ILE A 61 3.66 10.38 10.20
CA ILE A 61 3.66 11.83 10.39
C ILE A 61 3.01 12.15 11.74
N SER A 62 3.59 13.11 12.48
CA SER A 62 3.00 13.54 13.75
C SER A 62 1.65 14.25 13.53
N SER A 63 0.75 14.10 14.49
CA SER A 63 -0.51 14.88 14.55
C SER A 63 -0.26 16.39 14.52
N ASP A 64 0.90 16.83 15.04
CA ASP A 64 1.27 18.24 15.18
C ASP A 64 2.04 18.77 13.96
N SER A 65 2.31 17.89 12.97
CA SER A 65 3.03 18.26 11.75
C SER A 65 2.26 19.25 10.87
N ASN A 66 2.96 19.97 10.01
CA ASN A 66 2.38 20.94 9.07
C ASN A 66 1.76 20.26 7.83
N HIS A 67 1.02 19.15 8.03
CA HIS A 67 0.26 18.49 6.96
C HIS A 67 -1.20 18.93 6.96
N PRO A 68 -1.91 18.82 5.83
CA PRO A 68 -3.35 19.12 5.75
C PRO A 68 -4.15 18.40 6.84
N LYS A 69 -5.07 19.11 7.50
CA LYS A 69 -5.90 18.57 8.58
C LYS A 69 -6.61 17.27 8.17
N ILE A 70 -7.06 17.20 6.91
CA ILE A 70 -7.77 16.02 6.38
C ILE A 70 -6.87 14.78 6.33
N ILE A 71 -5.58 14.93 5.98
CA ILE A 71 -4.61 13.83 5.96
C ILE A 71 -4.40 13.31 7.39
N LYS A 72 -4.12 14.21 8.33
CA LYS A 72 -3.91 13.86 9.75
C LYS A 72 -5.15 13.18 10.34
N LYS A 73 -6.35 13.68 10.06
CA LYS A 73 -7.61 13.09 10.53
C LYS A 73 -7.84 11.67 10.00
N ASN A 74 -7.47 11.41 8.74
CA ASN A 74 -7.74 10.14 8.09
C ASN A 74 -6.64 9.10 8.30
N LEU A 75 -5.41 9.51 8.66
CA LEU A 75 -4.25 8.63 8.77
C LEU A 75 -4.48 7.41 9.69
N PRO A 76 -4.99 7.56 10.92
CA PRO A 76 -5.19 6.40 11.80
C PRO A 76 -6.15 5.35 11.21
N LYS A 77 -7.26 5.79 10.63
CA LYS A 77 -8.22 4.89 9.95
C LYS A 77 -7.63 4.23 8.69
N MET A 78 -6.75 4.93 7.97
CA MET A 78 -6.06 4.35 6.82
C MET A 78 -5.10 3.24 7.24
N ILE A 79 -4.38 3.44 8.35
CA ILE A 79 -3.48 2.44 8.94
C ILE A 79 -4.26 1.23 9.40
N GLU A 80 -5.36 1.42 10.13
CA GLU A 80 -6.26 0.35 10.58
C GLU A 80 -6.78 -0.48 9.40
N LYS A 81 -7.30 0.17 8.36
CA LYS A 81 -7.76 -0.51 7.14
C LYS A 81 -6.64 -1.25 6.43
N ARG A 82 -5.44 -0.68 6.40
CA ARG A 82 -4.28 -1.36 5.81
C ARG A 82 -3.93 -2.61 6.60
N LEU A 83 -3.82 -2.50 7.93
CA LEU A 83 -3.51 -3.63 8.81
C LEU A 83 -4.56 -4.74 8.67
N ASN A 84 -5.84 -4.39 8.65
CA ASN A 84 -6.93 -5.33 8.39
C ASN A 84 -6.79 -6.04 7.03
N ARG A 85 -6.40 -5.34 5.98
CA ARG A 85 -6.18 -5.96 4.65
C ARG A 85 -4.98 -6.89 4.63
N LEU A 86 -3.92 -6.57 5.36
CA LEU A 86 -2.67 -7.35 5.42
C LEU A 86 -2.76 -8.54 6.37
N SER A 87 -3.84 -8.72 7.10
CA SER A 87 -4.07 -9.81 8.04
C SER A 87 -5.16 -10.73 7.51
N THR A 88 -4.97 -12.05 7.56
CA THR A 88 -6.00 -13.03 7.15
C THR A 88 -7.17 -13.03 8.12
N ASP A 89 -6.88 -13.02 9.41
CA ASP A 89 -7.82 -13.20 10.50
C ASP A 89 -7.46 -12.32 11.71
N LEU A 90 -8.27 -12.40 12.76
CA LEU A 90 -8.05 -11.68 14.03
C LEU A 90 -6.70 -12.01 14.65
N ARG A 91 -6.28 -13.28 14.63
CA ARG A 91 -5.01 -13.72 15.23
C ARG A 91 -3.81 -13.06 14.56
N THR A 92 -3.77 -13.05 13.22
CA THR A 92 -2.69 -12.41 12.45
C THR A 92 -2.70 -10.90 12.60
N PHE A 93 -3.89 -10.29 12.76
CA PHE A 93 -4.06 -8.88 13.07
C PHE A 93 -3.49 -8.54 14.46
N ASP A 94 -3.88 -9.26 15.51
CA ASP A 94 -3.46 -8.99 16.88
C ASP A 94 -1.95 -9.17 17.08
N ASN A 95 -1.35 -10.14 16.41
CA ASN A 95 0.11 -10.34 16.42
C ASN A 95 0.87 -9.10 15.89
N ALA A 96 0.33 -8.44 14.87
CA ALA A 96 0.97 -7.26 14.28
C ALA A 96 0.56 -5.94 14.97
N LYS A 97 -0.66 -5.86 15.51
CA LYS A 97 -1.31 -4.67 16.07
C LYS A 97 -0.43 -3.86 17.02
N HIS A 98 0.28 -4.55 17.92
CA HIS A 98 1.08 -3.89 18.95
C HIS A 98 2.09 -2.89 18.37
N SER A 99 2.84 -3.29 17.36
CA SER A 99 3.83 -2.43 16.71
C SER A 99 3.23 -1.20 16.02
N TYR A 100 2.09 -1.39 15.36
CA TYR A 100 1.38 -0.32 14.67
C TYR A 100 0.73 0.65 15.68
N GLN A 101 0.21 0.13 16.80
CA GLN A 101 -0.36 0.94 17.87
C GLN A 101 0.69 1.82 18.54
N ILE A 102 1.87 1.28 18.85
CA ILE A 102 2.99 2.05 19.40
C ILE A 102 3.39 3.17 18.45
N ALA A 103 3.52 2.88 17.15
CA ALA A 103 3.89 3.89 16.14
C ALA A 103 2.85 5.01 16.03
N LEU A 104 1.56 4.71 16.15
CA LEU A 104 0.50 5.72 16.22
C LEU A 104 0.60 6.59 17.47
N LEU A 105 0.82 5.99 18.65
CA LEU A 105 0.99 6.70 19.91
C LEU A 105 2.22 7.62 19.88
N GLN A 106 3.35 7.15 19.37
CA GLN A 106 4.57 7.94 19.17
C GLN A 106 4.37 9.13 18.22
N SER A 107 3.40 9.03 17.33
CA SER A 107 3.00 10.11 16.40
C SER A 107 1.87 10.99 16.94
N ASN A 108 1.57 10.91 18.25
CA ASN A 108 0.52 11.66 18.96
C ASN A 108 -0.91 11.38 18.49
N PHE A 109 -1.18 10.17 17.96
CA PHE A 109 -2.55 9.74 17.64
C PHE A 109 -3.11 8.82 18.72
N LYS A 110 -4.27 9.20 19.31
CA LYS A 110 -4.96 8.43 20.35
C LYS A 110 -5.93 7.38 19.79
N HIS A 111 -5.81 7.03 18.51
CA HIS A 111 -6.67 6.06 17.84
C HIS A 111 -6.31 4.64 18.27
N LYS A 112 -7.32 3.84 18.64
CA LYS A 112 -7.18 2.41 18.96
C LYS A 112 -7.48 1.59 17.72
N LEU A 113 -6.56 0.73 17.32
CA LEU A 113 -6.73 -0.15 16.17
C LEU A 113 -7.68 -1.30 16.53
N GLU A 114 -8.65 -1.57 15.64
CA GLU A 114 -9.64 -2.62 15.82
C GLU A 114 -9.71 -3.50 14.56
N TYR A 115 -9.98 -4.79 14.78
CA TYR A 115 -10.14 -5.73 13.67
C TYR A 115 -11.57 -5.64 13.13
N GLU A 116 -11.67 -5.47 11.81
CA GLU A 116 -12.95 -5.55 11.09
C GLU A 116 -13.05 -6.92 10.41
N ASN A 117 -14.09 -7.70 10.74
CA ASN A 117 -14.35 -8.94 10.01
C ASN A 117 -14.52 -8.63 8.51
N LYS A 118 -13.80 -9.37 7.69
CA LYS A 118 -13.90 -9.24 6.24
C LYS A 118 -15.25 -9.78 5.79
N THR A 119 -16.25 -8.91 5.75
CA THR A 119 -17.46 -9.22 4.97
C THR A 119 -17.06 -9.30 3.52
N ASN A 120 -17.56 -10.31 2.78
CA ASN A 120 -17.30 -10.49 1.36
C ASN A 120 -17.37 -9.15 0.64
N PRO A 121 -16.36 -8.79 -0.16
CA PRO A 121 -16.37 -7.52 -0.85
C PRO A 121 -17.61 -7.49 -1.74
N VAL A 122 -18.58 -6.68 -1.36
CA VAL A 122 -19.64 -6.30 -2.30
C VAL A 122 -18.92 -5.71 -3.50
N ASP A 123 -19.08 -6.34 -4.66
CA ASP A 123 -18.48 -5.92 -5.93
C ASP A 123 -18.81 -4.45 -6.18
N LYS A 124 -17.95 -3.57 -5.68
CA LYS A 124 -18.04 -2.16 -5.99
C LYS A 124 -17.69 -2.02 -7.47
N LYS A 125 -18.72 -1.91 -8.31
CA LYS A 125 -18.55 -1.63 -9.74
C LYS A 125 -17.50 -0.54 -9.90
N LYS A 126 -16.34 -0.91 -10.46
CA LYS A 126 -15.27 0.06 -10.74
C LYS A 126 -15.85 1.11 -11.67
N ARG A 127 -16.01 2.34 -11.20
CA ARG A 127 -16.39 3.46 -12.08
C ARG A 127 -15.31 3.60 -13.15
N LYS A 128 -15.62 3.30 -14.39
CA LYS A 128 -14.74 3.56 -15.53
C LYS A 128 -14.50 5.07 -15.59
N ARG A 129 -13.26 5.50 -15.38
CA ARG A 129 -12.87 6.89 -15.59
C ARG A 129 -12.85 7.14 -17.10
N THR A 130 -13.83 7.91 -17.59
CA THR A 130 -13.96 8.27 -19.02
C THR A 130 -13.22 9.57 -19.36
N ARG A 131 -12.75 10.33 -18.36
CA ARG A 131 -12.09 11.62 -18.57
C ARG A 131 -10.57 11.48 -18.43
N ARG A 132 -9.82 12.13 -19.35
CA ARG A 132 -8.40 12.38 -19.18
C ARG A 132 -8.23 13.36 -18.03
N ILE A 133 -7.38 13.03 -17.02
CA ILE A 133 -7.18 13.84 -15.83
C ILE A 133 -5.75 14.34 -15.84
N MET A 134 -5.60 15.67 -15.79
CA MET A 134 -4.32 16.30 -15.51
C MET A 134 -4.17 16.43 -13.99
N TYR A 135 -3.07 15.89 -13.44
CA TYR A 135 -2.80 15.99 -12.02
C TYR A 135 -2.03 17.27 -11.74
N PHE A 136 -2.55 18.08 -10.83
CA PHE A 136 -1.87 19.28 -10.32
C PHE A 136 -1.71 19.12 -8.80
N ASN A 137 -0.49 18.83 -8.37
CA ASN A 137 -0.16 18.57 -6.97
C ASN A 137 0.88 19.61 -6.47
N PRO A 138 0.46 20.86 -6.19
CA PRO A 138 1.37 21.84 -5.61
C PRO A 138 1.80 21.41 -4.20
N PRO A 139 3.00 21.78 -3.73
CA PRO A 139 3.42 21.53 -2.36
C PRO A 139 2.44 22.21 -1.40
N TYR A 140 2.06 21.49 -0.35
CA TYR A 140 1.16 22.02 0.68
C TYR A 140 1.91 22.96 1.62
N CYS A 141 1.35 24.15 1.84
CA CYS A 141 1.79 25.08 2.86
C CYS A 141 0.59 25.62 3.64
N GLN A 142 0.58 25.47 4.96
CA GLN A 142 -0.54 25.88 5.81
C GLN A 142 -0.73 27.41 5.85
N SER A 143 0.34 28.19 5.65
CA SER A 143 0.31 29.65 5.59
C SER A 143 -0.22 30.21 4.26
N VAL A 144 -0.28 29.40 3.20
CA VAL A 144 -0.78 29.83 1.89
C VAL A 144 -2.29 29.65 1.85
N LYS A 145 -3.02 30.76 1.97
CA LYS A 145 -4.49 30.80 1.92
C LYS A 145 -5.05 31.07 0.52
N THR A 146 -4.25 30.90 -0.53
CA THR A 146 -4.70 31.17 -1.90
C THR A 146 -5.38 29.97 -2.52
N TYR A 147 -6.44 30.20 -3.31
CA TYR A 147 -7.13 29.15 -4.08
C TYR A 147 -6.30 28.80 -5.33
N ILE A 148 -5.16 28.15 -5.14
CA ILE A 148 -4.21 27.79 -6.21
C ILE A 148 -4.85 26.89 -7.26
N GLY A 149 -5.69 25.92 -6.85
CA GLY A 149 -6.38 25.01 -7.77
C GLY A 149 -7.30 25.72 -8.75
N GLY A 150 -8.10 26.71 -8.29
CA GLY A 150 -8.95 27.53 -9.16
C GLY A 150 -8.13 28.36 -10.14
N LYS A 151 -7.10 29.05 -9.67
CA LYS A 151 -6.21 29.83 -10.55
C LYS A 151 -5.51 28.96 -11.61
N PHE A 152 -5.17 27.71 -11.27
CA PHE A 152 -4.63 26.77 -12.24
C PHE A 152 -5.66 26.39 -13.31
N LEU A 153 -6.92 26.11 -12.92
CA LEU A 153 -8.02 25.82 -13.87
C LEU A 153 -8.29 27.01 -14.79
N ASP A 154 -8.35 28.23 -14.25
CA ASP A 154 -8.52 29.47 -15.04
C ASP A 154 -7.40 29.63 -16.07
N LEU A 155 -6.16 29.27 -15.70
CA LEU A 155 -5.00 29.32 -16.59
C LEU A 155 -5.09 28.27 -17.70
N ILE A 156 -5.55 27.05 -17.38
CA ILE A 156 -5.81 26.00 -18.35
C ILE A 156 -6.90 26.44 -19.33
N ASP A 157 -8.02 26.96 -18.86
CA ASP A 157 -9.14 27.43 -19.70
C ASP A 157 -8.71 28.58 -20.60
N LYS A 158 -7.81 29.45 -20.14
CA LYS A 158 -7.29 30.56 -20.91
C LYS A 158 -6.34 30.15 -22.04
N HIS A 159 -5.47 29.19 -21.80
CA HIS A 159 -4.36 28.85 -22.69
C HIS A 159 -4.55 27.56 -23.49
N PHE A 160 -5.41 26.66 -23.03
CA PHE A 160 -5.64 25.35 -23.67
C PHE A 160 -7.09 25.19 -24.11
N LYS A 161 -7.47 25.90 -25.18
CA LYS A 161 -8.85 25.90 -25.76
C LYS A 161 -9.11 24.71 -26.67
N THR A 162 -8.42 23.58 -26.53
CA THR A 162 -8.66 22.42 -27.38
C THR A 162 -9.85 21.59 -26.88
N GLU A 163 -10.76 21.21 -27.79
CA GLU A 163 -11.97 20.41 -27.49
C GLU A 163 -11.68 19.07 -26.76
N SER A 164 -10.46 18.56 -26.84
CA SER A 164 -10.03 17.33 -26.18
C SER A 164 -9.78 17.47 -24.66
N MET A 165 -9.84 18.68 -24.11
CA MET A 165 -9.59 18.96 -22.68
C MET A 165 -10.83 19.44 -21.90
N LYS A 166 -11.99 19.56 -22.56
CA LYS A 166 -13.27 19.86 -21.88
C LYS A 166 -13.92 18.64 -21.24
#